data_53b88abc5d391713408ef93dc0d51fb6
#
_entry.id   53b88abc5d391713408ef93dc0d51fb6
#
_cell.length_a   1.000
_cell.length_b   1.000
_cell.length_c   1.000
_cell.angle_alpha   90.00
_cell.angle_beta   90.00
_cell.angle_gamma   90.00
#
_symmetry.space_group_name_H-M   'P 1'
#
loop_
_entity.id
_entity.type
_entity.pdbx_description
1 polymer ?
#
loop_
_entity_poly.entity_id
_entity_poly.type
_entity_poly.pdbx_seq_one_letter_code
_entity_poly.pdbx_strand_id
1 'polypeptide(L)'
;MRNLTIFFYEWKHFVRSPFKIVAVLLFIVASMYGLQNGANLYEKQNTEIERISKEAENERETILSYFENNEKGPEKKPWIDVTTPYWAIGNTPTYHFKKPSPALVYTIGQTEQYGFYKAIGTSSSPYDADMAKEIANPERIQSGTLDFSFVILFLLPLLLLVLLYTIKGQEAEQGFLQLVIVQTESKNWWILARTAFYTLLLLVILLGLLLYGAMLTNVFETVMVFWNVLLWVSIYLIFWVIIYFLILKYGQSTVSNTLQMIGIWLLFAFIVPAAIHQWISIEKPTNLMVDIIDVKRDKTDEIYNQTNELTDEQLFKLYPNLKQTEIAKDTLRIITARRSSIRALINIAMKDATAKVEEDNRSKNELISKTYWLNPVTYFQNKLNQLSNSHYNDYQNYRNDIQNLVDKRIEIMVLDIWNDVKVDKTKYLEYNKRLNK
;
A
#
# COMPACT_ATOMS: atom_id res chain seq x y z
N MET A 1 -7.31 44.31 23.26
CA MET A 1 -8.35 43.30 23.53
C MET A 1 -7.73 42.04 24.09
N ARG A 2 -8.31 41.44 25.14
CA ARG A 2 -7.86 40.13 25.64
C ARG A 2 -8.15 39.07 24.56
N ASN A 3 -7.22 38.16 24.31
CA ASN A 3 -7.35 37.07 23.30
C ASN A 3 -8.65 36.27 23.45
N LEU A 4 -9.10 36.03 24.69
CA LEU A 4 -10.38 35.37 25.00
C LEU A 4 -11.59 36.11 24.42
N THR A 5 -11.54 37.44 24.30
CA THR A 5 -12.64 38.24 23.74
C THR A 5 -12.74 38.00 22.23
N ILE A 6 -11.59 37.92 21.51
CA ILE A 6 -11.55 37.61 20.07
C ILE A 6 -12.12 36.20 19.83
N PHE A 7 -11.71 35.20 20.60
CA PHE A 7 -12.23 33.83 20.50
C PHE A 7 -13.74 33.77 20.73
N PHE A 8 -14.28 34.48 21.72
CA PHE A 8 -15.72 34.52 21.98
C PHE A 8 -16.50 35.13 20.82
N TYR A 9 -16.02 36.23 20.22
CA TYR A 9 -16.64 36.84 19.06
C TYR A 9 -16.55 35.96 17.83
N GLU A 10 -15.42 35.28 17.58
CA GLU A 10 -15.29 34.34 16.47
C GLU A 10 -16.21 33.13 16.61
N TRP A 11 -16.37 32.60 17.83
CA TRP A 11 -17.37 31.56 18.11
C TRP A 11 -18.78 32.03 17.76
N LYS A 12 -19.17 33.23 18.22
CA LYS A 12 -20.48 33.80 17.91
C LYS A 12 -20.68 34.04 16.42
N HIS A 13 -19.64 34.49 15.73
CA HIS A 13 -19.65 34.68 14.28
C HIS A 13 -19.75 33.35 13.54
N PHE A 14 -19.03 32.34 13.96
CA PHE A 14 -19.11 30.98 13.40
C PHE A 14 -20.50 30.38 13.53
N VAL A 15 -21.08 30.40 14.73
CA VAL A 15 -22.44 29.84 14.99
C VAL A 15 -23.54 30.59 14.21
N ARG A 16 -23.33 31.87 13.88
CA ARG A 16 -24.24 32.66 13.07
C ARG A 16 -24.02 32.54 11.56
N SER A 17 -23.04 31.81 11.12
CA SER A 17 -22.75 31.60 9.71
C SER A 17 -23.18 30.19 9.26
N PRO A 18 -24.39 30.00 8.72
CA PRO A 18 -24.89 28.70 8.28
C PRO A 18 -23.95 28.04 7.26
N PHE A 19 -23.37 28.84 6.36
CA PHE A 19 -22.44 28.34 5.34
C PHE A 19 -21.19 27.67 5.95
N LYS A 20 -20.57 28.29 6.98
CA LYS A 20 -19.42 27.72 7.68
C LYS A 20 -19.77 26.43 8.43
N ILE A 21 -20.96 26.41 9.07
CA ILE A 21 -21.45 25.22 9.78
C ILE A 21 -21.69 24.08 8.80
N VAL A 22 -22.38 24.33 7.68
CA VAL A 22 -22.63 23.32 6.65
C VAL A 22 -21.33 22.78 6.08
N ALA A 23 -20.35 23.64 5.80
CA ALA A 23 -19.03 23.21 5.33
C ALA A 23 -18.32 22.27 6.32
N VAL A 24 -18.35 22.60 7.62
CA VAL A 24 -17.79 21.74 8.68
C VAL A 24 -18.54 20.42 8.76
N LEU A 25 -19.86 20.42 8.71
CA LEU A 25 -20.68 19.20 8.75
C LEU A 25 -20.39 18.30 7.54
N LEU A 26 -20.32 18.86 6.33
CA LEU A 26 -19.96 18.11 5.13
C LEU A 26 -18.57 17.49 5.23
N PHE A 27 -17.60 18.23 5.77
CA PHE A 27 -16.25 17.69 6.02
C PHE A 27 -16.27 16.53 7.01
N ILE A 28 -17.02 16.64 8.13
CA ILE A 28 -17.16 15.57 9.11
C ILE A 28 -17.79 14.34 8.46
N VAL A 29 -18.87 14.49 7.70
CA VAL A 29 -19.55 13.39 7.01
C VAL A 29 -18.62 12.72 6.01
N ALA A 30 -17.91 13.49 5.18
CA ALA A 30 -16.93 12.96 4.23
C ALA A 30 -15.79 12.22 4.95
N SER A 31 -15.30 12.76 6.07
CA SER A 31 -14.25 12.13 6.89
C SER A 31 -14.74 10.81 7.50
N MET A 32 -15.95 10.78 8.06
CA MET A 32 -16.52 9.55 8.62
C MET A 32 -16.73 8.48 7.55
N TYR A 33 -17.16 8.86 6.35
CA TYR A 33 -17.29 7.97 5.22
C TYR A 33 -15.92 7.40 4.81
N GLY A 34 -14.89 8.24 4.71
CA GLY A 34 -13.52 7.79 4.41
C GLY A 34 -12.95 6.84 5.46
N LEU A 35 -13.18 7.13 6.77
CA LEU A 35 -12.79 6.24 7.87
C LEU A 35 -13.50 4.88 7.79
N GLN A 36 -14.81 4.88 7.48
CA GLN A 36 -15.58 3.65 7.34
C GLN A 36 -15.08 2.81 6.16
N ASN A 37 -14.72 3.43 5.02
CA ASN A 37 -14.14 2.71 3.89
C ASN A 37 -12.82 2.03 4.24
N GLY A 38 -11.94 2.73 4.97
CA GLY A 38 -10.69 2.15 5.44
C GLY A 38 -10.90 1.00 6.43
N ALA A 39 -11.86 1.14 7.36
CA ALA A 39 -12.22 0.08 8.31
C ALA A 39 -12.81 -1.15 7.61
N ASN A 40 -13.72 -0.95 6.66
CA ASN A 40 -14.31 -2.04 5.88
C ASN A 40 -13.25 -2.80 5.07
N LEU A 41 -12.26 -2.09 4.50
CA LEU A 41 -11.17 -2.73 3.78
C LEU A 41 -10.28 -3.56 4.72
N TYR A 42 -9.96 -3.02 5.90
CA TYR A 42 -9.21 -3.72 6.95
C TYR A 42 -9.92 -5.01 7.38
N GLU A 43 -11.19 -4.95 7.69
CA GLU A 43 -12.00 -6.10 8.08
C GLU A 43 -12.10 -7.13 6.96
N LYS A 44 -12.38 -6.69 5.73
CA LYS A 44 -12.44 -7.57 4.55
C LYS A 44 -11.15 -8.33 4.33
N GLN A 45 -9.98 -7.66 4.45
CA GLN A 45 -8.70 -8.32 4.26
C GLN A 45 -8.41 -9.33 5.37
N ASN A 46 -8.70 -9.01 6.64
CA ASN A 46 -8.52 -9.93 7.76
C ASN A 46 -9.42 -11.16 7.63
N THR A 47 -10.70 -10.97 7.33
CA THR A 47 -11.65 -12.09 7.13
C THR A 47 -11.20 -13.01 5.99
N GLU A 48 -10.69 -12.45 4.89
CA GLU A 48 -10.19 -13.24 3.77
C GLU A 48 -8.90 -14.00 4.14
N ILE A 49 -7.98 -13.38 4.90
CA ILE A 49 -6.78 -14.05 5.41
C ILE A 49 -7.15 -15.22 6.32
N GLU A 50 -8.11 -15.03 7.22
CA GLU A 50 -8.59 -16.09 8.12
C GLU A 50 -9.23 -17.24 7.33
N ARG A 51 -10.08 -16.92 6.34
CA ARG A 51 -10.71 -17.92 5.46
C ARG A 51 -9.66 -18.77 4.74
N ILE A 52 -8.70 -18.11 4.07
CA ILE A 52 -7.63 -18.79 3.31
C ILE A 52 -6.74 -19.60 4.24
N SER A 53 -6.40 -19.07 5.42
CA SER A 53 -5.58 -19.78 6.40
C SER A 53 -6.26 -21.04 6.90
N LYS A 54 -7.57 -21.00 7.13
CA LYS A 54 -8.36 -22.17 7.54
C LYS A 54 -8.49 -23.21 6.41
N GLU A 55 -8.71 -22.76 5.18
CA GLU A 55 -8.73 -23.65 4.00
C GLU A 55 -7.37 -24.35 3.82
N ALA A 56 -6.27 -23.61 3.93
CA ALA A 56 -4.92 -24.15 3.86
C ALA A 56 -4.63 -25.17 4.96
N GLU A 57 -5.14 -24.97 6.18
CA GLU A 57 -5.00 -25.94 7.26
C GLU A 57 -5.79 -27.23 6.98
N ASN A 58 -7.03 -27.12 6.55
CA ASN A 58 -7.85 -28.27 6.16
C ASN A 58 -7.21 -29.10 5.02
N GLU A 59 -6.60 -28.42 4.03
CA GLU A 59 -5.86 -29.09 2.96
C GLU A 59 -4.62 -29.83 3.50
N ARG A 60 -3.88 -29.23 4.44
CA ARG A 60 -2.73 -29.88 5.10
C ARG A 60 -3.15 -31.12 5.89
N GLU A 61 -4.23 -31.01 6.66
CA GLU A 61 -4.79 -32.13 7.40
C GLU A 61 -5.22 -33.26 6.44
N THR A 62 -5.82 -32.93 5.30
CA THR A 62 -6.17 -33.89 4.27
C THR A 62 -4.95 -34.63 3.72
N ILE A 63 -3.84 -33.90 3.46
CA ILE A 63 -2.61 -34.56 3.01
C ILE A 63 -2.01 -35.44 4.11
N LEU A 64 -2.05 -35.00 5.37
CA LEU A 64 -1.58 -35.79 6.50
C LEU A 64 -2.38 -37.10 6.67
N SER A 65 -3.70 -37.08 6.43
CA SER A 65 -4.54 -38.28 6.51
C SER A 65 -4.14 -39.32 5.50
N TYR A 66 -3.64 -38.97 4.31
CA TYR A 66 -3.13 -39.96 3.36
C TYR A 66 -1.93 -40.75 3.91
N PHE A 67 -1.00 -40.06 4.62
CA PHE A 67 0.12 -40.73 5.27
C PHE A 67 -0.33 -41.64 6.44
N GLU A 68 -1.34 -41.23 7.20
CA GLU A 68 -1.88 -42.02 8.32
C GLU A 68 -2.59 -43.27 7.85
N ASN A 69 -3.30 -43.18 6.72
CA ASN A 69 -4.05 -44.31 6.13
C ASN A 69 -3.21 -45.18 5.19
N ASN A 70 -1.90 -44.86 5.00
CA ASN A 70 -1.03 -45.48 3.99
C ASN A 70 -1.54 -45.35 2.55
N GLU A 71 -2.23 -44.24 2.25
CA GLU A 71 -2.73 -43.92 0.93
C GLU A 71 -1.71 -43.04 0.17
N LYS A 72 -1.65 -43.19 -1.16
CA LYS A 72 -0.75 -42.41 -1.99
C LYS A 72 -1.30 -41.03 -2.34
N GLY A 73 -2.60 -40.82 -2.18
CA GLY A 73 -3.27 -39.56 -2.52
C GLY A 73 -4.75 -39.74 -2.80
N PRO A 74 -5.43 -38.76 -3.38
CA PRO A 74 -6.87 -38.82 -3.62
C PRO A 74 -7.22 -39.85 -4.69
N GLU A 75 -8.19 -40.72 -4.40
CA GLU A 75 -8.68 -41.80 -5.31
C GLU A 75 -9.06 -41.24 -6.71
N LYS A 76 -9.67 -40.06 -6.75
CA LYS A 76 -10.11 -39.42 -8.01
C LYS A 76 -8.95 -38.92 -8.88
N LYS A 77 -7.73 -38.89 -8.34
CA LYS A 77 -6.51 -38.40 -9.04
C LYS A 77 -5.34 -39.36 -8.78
N PRO A 78 -5.38 -40.59 -9.32
CA PRO A 78 -4.41 -41.66 -9.03
C PRO A 78 -2.96 -41.32 -9.47
N TRP A 79 -2.77 -40.26 -10.25
CA TRP A 79 -1.44 -39.78 -10.65
C TRP A 79 -0.77 -38.93 -9.54
N ILE A 80 -1.51 -38.52 -8.50
CA ILE A 80 -0.96 -37.77 -7.36
C ILE A 80 -0.43 -38.80 -6.35
N ASP A 81 0.87 -38.82 -6.15
CA ASP A 81 1.53 -39.68 -5.16
C ASP A 81 2.30 -38.81 -4.16
N VAL A 82 1.67 -38.52 -3.00
CA VAL A 82 2.22 -37.66 -1.94
C VAL A 82 3.47 -38.27 -1.27
N THR A 83 3.79 -39.54 -1.55
CA THR A 83 5.03 -40.15 -1.08
C THR A 83 6.26 -39.72 -1.91
N THR A 84 6.04 -38.94 -2.97
CA THR A 84 7.09 -38.38 -3.79
C THR A 84 7.27 -36.88 -3.53
N PRO A 85 8.50 -36.31 -3.54
CA PRO A 85 8.73 -34.89 -3.26
C PRO A 85 7.95 -33.96 -4.23
N TYR A 86 7.84 -34.34 -5.50
CA TYR A 86 7.15 -33.53 -6.51
C TYR A 86 5.69 -33.25 -6.12
N TRP A 87 4.96 -34.27 -5.71
CA TRP A 87 3.55 -34.14 -5.35
C TRP A 87 3.35 -33.66 -3.92
N ALA A 88 4.19 -34.10 -2.97
CA ALA A 88 4.12 -33.65 -1.59
C ALA A 88 4.34 -32.12 -1.50
N ILE A 89 5.44 -31.63 -2.07
CA ILE A 89 5.75 -30.20 -2.08
C ILE A 89 4.75 -29.45 -2.97
N GLY A 90 4.40 -30.00 -4.15
CA GLY A 90 3.48 -29.38 -5.09
C GLY A 90 2.09 -29.12 -4.52
N ASN A 91 1.59 -30.02 -3.67
CA ASN A 91 0.27 -29.92 -3.04
C ASN A 91 0.30 -29.31 -1.62
N THR A 92 1.48 -29.04 -1.03
CA THR A 92 1.55 -28.35 0.27
C THR A 92 1.03 -26.92 0.12
N PRO A 93 -0.13 -26.58 0.74
CA PRO A 93 -0.67 -25.21 0.67
C PRO A 93 0.27 -24.25 1.39
N THR A 94 0.78 -23.29 0.65
CA THR A 94 1.68 -22.25 1.15
C THR A 94 1.16 -20.92 0.67
N TYR A 95 0.86 -20.02 1.61
CA TYR A 95 0.40 -18.67 1.31
C TYR A 95 1.30 -17.67 1.99
N HIS A 96 1.54 -16.57 1.30
CA HIS A 96 2.17 -15.41 1.90
C HIS A 96 1.16 -14.26 1.95
N PHE A 97 1.04 -13.62 3.13
CA PHE A 97 0.07 -12.58 3.41
C PHE A 97 0.78 -11.28 3.77
N LYS A 98 0.37 -10.19 3.12
CA LYS A 98 0.64 -8.86 3.60
C LYS A 98 -0.50 -8.46 4.55
N LYS A 99 -0.30 -8.68 5.85
CA LYS A 99 -1.31 -8.37 6.87
C LYS A 99 -1.63 -6.88 6.88
N PRO A 100 -2.92 -6.49 6.86
CA PRO A 100 -3.31 -5.11 6.93
C PRO A 100 -2.96 -4.51 8.29
N SER A 101 -2.51 -3.25 8.28
CA SER A 101 -2.31 -2.48 9.50
C SER A 101 -3.65 -1.94 10.02
N PRO A 102 -3.91 -1.88 11.33
CA PRO A 102 -5.08 -1.17 11.87
C PRO A 102 -5.16 0.29 11.43
N ALA A 103 -4.02 0.93 11.12
CA ALA A 103 -3.96 2.30 10.62
C ALA A 103 -4.48 2.45 9.17
N LEU A 104 -4.86 1.35 8.49
CA LEU A 104 -5.52 1.38 7.18
C LEU A 104 -6.82 2.19 7.21
N VAL A 105 -7.45 2.32 8.37
CA VAL A 105 -8.61 3.18 8.61
C VAL A 105 -8.34 4.64 8.22
N TYR A 106 -7.12 5.13 8.40
CA TYR A 106 -6.75 6.52 8.10
C TYR A 106 -6.29 6.73 6.67
N THR A 107 -5.65 5.72 6.07
CA THR A 107 -5.18 5.81 4.68
C THR A 107 -5.10 4.43 4.05
N ILE A 108 -5.78 4.27 2.94
CA ILE A 108 -5.77 3.04 2.15
C ILE A 108 -4.49 2.95 1.31
N GLY A 109 -3.95 4.08 0.89
CA GLY A 109 -2.72 4.16 0.11
C GLY A 109 -2.75 3.27 -1.13
N GLN A 110 -1.70 2.48 -1.32
CA GLN A 110 -1.57 1.57 -2.46
C GLN A 110 -2.25 0.20 -2.25
N THR A 111 -2.95 0.01 -1.13
CA THR A 111 -3.55 -1.30 -0.77
C THR A 111 -4.65 -1.76 -1.75
N GLU A 112 -5.29 -0.85 -2.45
CA GLU A 112 -6.26 -1.22 -3.50
C GLU A 112 -5.61 -1.61 -4.82
N GLN A 113 -4.41 -1.09 -5.10
CA GLN A 113 -3.69 -1.33 -6.35
C GLN A 113 -2.96 -2.67 -6.35
N TYR A 114 -2.46 -3.10 -5.19
CA TYR A 114 -1.64 -4.30 -5.05
C TYR A 114 -2.37 -5.45 -4.34
N GLY A 115 -1.93 -6.68 -4.63
CA GLY A 115 -2.40 -7.86 -3.94
C GLY A 115 -1.91 -7.92 -2.49
N PHE A 116 -2.73 -8.47 -1.59
CA PHE A 116 -2.36 -8.63 -0.18
C PHE A 116 -2.15 -10.09 0.23
N TYR A 117 -2.34 -11.03 -0.67
CA TYR A 117 -1.98 -12.43 -0.48
C TYR A 117 -1.60 -13.11 -1.80
N LYS A 118 -0.78 -14.14 -1.71
CA LYS A 118 -0.36 -14.98 -2.82
C LYS A 118 -0.23 -16.44 -2.39
N ALA A 119 -0.87 -17.32 -3.14
CA ALA A 119 -0.57 -18.76 -3.08
C ALA A 119 0.79 -19.02 -3.75
N ILE A 120 1.73 -19.59 -3.00
CA ILE A 120 3.09 -19.81 -3.46
C ILE A 120 3.20 -21.17 -4.14
N GLY A 121 3.41 -21.16 -5.44
CA GLY A 121 3.74 -22.31 -6.26
C GLY A 121 5.16 -22.23 -6.83
N THR A 122 5.61 -23.29 -7.46
CA THR A 122 6.93 -23.35 -8.12
C THR A 122 7.03 -22.54 -9.42
N SER A 123 5.91 -21.99 -9.91
CA SER A 123 5.84 -21.11 -11.08
C SER A 123 5.34 -19.72 -10.72
N SER A 124 5.26 -19.39 -9.43
CA SER A 124 4.82 -18.08 -8.96
C SER A 124 5.86 -17.00 -9.22
N SER A 125 5.38 -15.79 -9.48
CA SER A 125 6.18 -14.57 -9.58
C SER A 125 5.79 -13.61 -8.46
N PRO A 126 6.69 -12.74 -7.97
CA PRO A 126 6.37 -11.70 -7.00
C PRO A 126 5.25 -10.75 -7.44
N TYR A 127 5.09 -10.55 -8.74
CA TYR A 127 4.11 -9.62 -9.33
C TYR A 127 2.77 -10.26 -9.72
N ASP A 128 2.60 -11.59 -9.57
CA ASP A 128 1.36 -12.28 -9.98
C ASP A 128 0.12 -11.73 -9.25
N ALA A 129 0.25 -11.38 -7.97
CA ALA A 129 -0.87 -10.85 -7.18
C ALA A 129 -1.26 -9.43 -7.62
N ASP A 130 -0.28 -8.62 -8.01
CA ASP A 130 -0.48 -7.25 -8.49
C ASP A 130 -1.12 -7.26 -9.88
N MET A 131 -0.62 -8.11 -10.78
CA MET A 131 -1.22 -8.30 -12.11
C MET A 131 -2.66 -8.82 -12.03
N ALA A 132 -2.95 -9.74 -11.12
CA ALA A 132 -4.31 -10.23 -10.92
C ALA A 132 -5.26 -9.10 -10.45
N LYS A 133 -4.79 -8.17 -9.62
CA LYS A 133 -5.56 -6.99 -9.21
C LYS A 133 -5.81 -6.02 -10.36
N GLU A 134 -4.80 -5.75 -11.15
CA GLU A 134 -4.89 -4.86 -12.31
C GLU A 134 -5.91 -5.38 -13.34
N ILE A 135 -5.89 -6.68 -13.63
CA ILE A 135 -6.82 -7.31 -14.57
C ILE A 135 -8.24 -7.37 -14.01
N ALA A 136 -8.41 -7.66 -12.71
CA ALA A 136 -9.71 -7.88 -12.11
C ALA A 136 -10.55 -6.61 -11.93
N ASN A 137 -9.93 -5.44 -11.71
CA ASN A 137 -10.63 -4.21 -11.37
C ASN A 137 -10.01 -2.94 -11.99
N PRO A 138 -9.92 -2.82 -13.31
CA PRO A 138 -9.27 -1.67 -13.96
C PRO A 138 -10.01 -0.35 -13.67
N GLU A 139 -11.35 -0.34 -13.64
CA GLU A 139 -12.16 0.86 -13.38
C GLU A 139 -11.98 1.36 -11.93
N ARG A 140 -11.90 0.46 -10.97
CA ARG A 140 -11.70 0.81 -9.56
C ARG A 140 -10.32 1.37 -9.30
N ILE A 141 -9.29 0.84 -9.97
CA ILE A 141 -7.93 1.37 -9.89
C ILE A 141 -7.88 2.78 -10.47
N GLN A 142 -8.63 3.04 -11.54
CA GLN A 142 -8.68 4.35 -12.18
C GLN A 142 -9.46 5.39 -11.37
N SER A 143 -10.57 5.02 -10.76
CA SER A 143 -11.44 5.95 -10.00
C SER A 143 -10.94 6.19 -8.57
N GLY A 144 -10.23 5.22 -7.98
CA GLY A 144 -9.81 5.25 -6.57
C GLY A 144 -10.96 5.15 -5.59
N THR A 145 -10.65 5.03 -4.31
CA THR A 145 -11.63 5.04 -3.23
C THR A 145 -11.44 6.29 -2.39
N LEU A 146 -12.55 6.98 -2.05
CA LEU A 146 -12.51 8.09 -1.13
C LEU A 146 -12.18 7.55 0.26
N ASP A 147 -10.96 7.80 0.71
CA ASP A 147 -10.47 7.47 2.04
C ASP A 147 -10.32 8.73 2.91
N PHE A 148 -10.03 8.54 4.19
CA PHE A 148 -9.83 9.67 5.10
C PHE A 148 -8.59 10.50 4.71
N SER A 149 -7.53 9.89 4.17
CA SER A 149 -6.35 10.63 3.73
C SER A 149 -6.67 11.57 2.58
N PHE A 150 -7.53 11.18 1.64
CA PHE A 150 -8.02 12.07 0.58
C PHE A 150 -8.75 13.28 1.17
N VAL A 151 -9.63 13.07 2.15
CA VAL A 151 -10.36 14.16 2.82
C VAL A 151 -9.39 15.12 3.51
N ILE A 152 -8.37 14.61 4.19
CA ILE A 152 -7.36 15.44 4.84
C ILE A 152 -6.53 16.21 3.81
N LEU A 153 -6.05 15.55 2.78
CA LEU A 153 -5.11 16.17 1.83
C LEU A 153 -5.77 17.19 0.90
N PHE A 154 -7.02 16.96 0.52
CA PHE A 154 -7.70 17.78 -0.47
C PHE A 154 -8.83 18.66 0.11
N LEU A 155 -9.66 18.13 1.02
CA LEU A 155 -10.82 18.86 1.53
C LEU A 155 -10.50 19.69 2.78
N LEU A 156 -9.54 19.32 3.61
CA LEU A 156 -9.16 20.12 4.80
C LEU A 156 -8.65 21.51 4.42
N PRO A 157 -7.78 21.70 3.41
CA PRO A 157 -7.38 23.03 2.98
C PRO A 157 -8.54 23.85 2.43
N LEU A 158 -9.49 23.23 1.71
CA LEU A 158 -10.71 23.90 1.23
C LEU A 158 -11.61 24.32 2.39
N LEU A 159 -11.80 23.47 3.38
CA LEU A 159 -12.55 23.83 4.57
C LEU A 159 -11.90 25.01 5.31
N LEU A 160 -10.57 24.95 5.48
CA LEU A 160 -9.81 26.03 6.11
C LEU A 160 -9.97 27.33 5.33
N LEU A 161 -9.93 27.29 3.99
CA LEU A 161 -10.23 28.45 3.14
C LEU A 161 -11.63 29.01 3.44
N VAL A 162 -12.65 28.16 3.45
CA VAL A 162 -14.05 28.57 3.75
C VAL A 162 -14.18 29.23 5.12
N LEU A 163 -13.39 28.79 6.09
CA LEU A 163 -13.40 29.37 7.43
C LEU A 163 -12.67 30.72 7.51
N LEU A 164 -11.60 30.92 6.70
CA LEU A 164 -10.69 32.05 6.82
C LEU A 164 -10.87 33.18 5.82
N TYR A 165 -11.45 32.95 4.63
CA TYR A 165 -11.41 33.89 3.49
C TYR A 165 -11.98 35.27 3.80
N THR A 166 -12.96 35.39 4.72
CA THR A 166 -13.58 36.65 5.13
C THR A 166 -12.74 37.48 6.09
N ILE A 167 -11.74 36.87 6.76
CA ILE A 167 -10.93 37.55 7.77
C ILE A 167 -10.21 38.73 7.12
N LYS A 168 -10.26 39.91 7.74
CA LYS A 168 -9.73 41.21 7.28
C LYS A 168 -10.41 41.74 6.01
N GLY A 169 -10.72 40.91 5.00
CA GLY A 169 -11.31 41.36 3.75
C GLY A 169 -12.70 41.97 3.96
N GLN A 170 -13.54 41.33 4.73
CA GLN A 170 -14.88 41.80 5.06
C GLN A 170 -14.87 43.11 5.84
N GLU A 171 -14.00 43.27 6.84
CA GLU A 171 -13.86 44.50 7.62
C GLU A 171 -13.30 45.65 6.76
N ALA A 172 -12.44 45.36 5.80
CA ALA A 172 -11.92 46.34 4.86
C ALA A 172 -13.02 46.84 3.88
N GLU A 173 -13.82 45.91 3.33
CA GLU A 173 -14.89 46.21 2.41
C GLU A 173 -16.05 46.97 3.08
N GLN A 174 -16.31 46.72 4.36
CA GLN A 174 -17.33 47.41 5.16
C GLN A 174 -16.82 48.72 5.78
N GLY A 175 -15.53 49.08 5.61
CA GLY A 175 -14.95 50.34 6.11
C GLY A 175 -14.60 50.31 7.60
N PHE A 176 -14.81 49.20 8.34
CA PHE A 176 -14.53 49.10 9.77
C PHE A 176 -13.10 48.71 10.13
N LEU A 177 -12.27 48.36 9.16
CA LEU A 177 -10.90 47.87 9.41
C LEU A 177 -10.06 48.85 10.24
N GLN A 178 -10.14 50.13 9.98
CA GLN A 178 -9.38 51.18 10.72
C GLN A 178 -9.80 51.22 12.19
N LEU A 179 -11.10 51.11 12.49
CA LEU A 179 -11.59 51.11 13.86
C LEU A 179 -11.09 49.88 14.62
N VAL A 180 -11.07 48.70 13.95
CA VAL A 180 -10.54 47.46 14.54
C VAL A 180 -9.04 47.58 14.82
N ILE A 181 -8.26 48.16 13.88
CA ILE A 181 -6.80 48.31 14.04
C ILE A 181 -6.47 49.23 15.22
N VAL A 182 -7.21 50.33 15.41
CA VAL A 182 -7.00 51.26 16.55
C VAL A 182 -7.30 50.58 17.91
N GLN A 183 -8.22 49.62 17.94
CA GLN A 183 -8.61 48.89 19.16
C GLN A 183 -7.70 47.69 19.46
N THR A 184 -6.83 47.30 18.55
CA THR A 184 -5.94 46.15 18.69
C THR A 184 -4.48 46.58 18.87
N GLU A 185 -3.69 45.84 19.61
CA GLU A 185 -2.26 46.07 19.80
C GLU A 185 -1.50 46.02 18.47
N SER A 186 -1.91 45.11 17.56
CA SER A 186 -1.31 44.96 16.24
C SER A 186 -2.29 44.27 15.30
N LYS A 187 -2.33 44.73 14.05
CA LYS A 187 -3.11 44.13 12.96
C LYS A 187 -2.77 42.67 12.74
N ASN A 188 -1.48 42.33 12.77
CA ASN A 188 -1.03 40.98 12.54
C ASN A 188 -1.44 40.04 13.67
N TRP A 189 -1.38 40.50 14.92
CA TRP A 189 -1.83 39.73 16.07
C TRP A 189 -3.34 39.48 16.05
N TRP A 190 -4.12 40.44 15.62
CA TRP A 190 -5.57 40.28 15.46
C TRP A 190 -5.92 39.24 14.39
N ILE A 191 -5.26 39.25 13.21
CA ILE A 191 -5.44 38.21 12.17
C ILE A 191 -5.02 36.85 12.71
N LEU A 192 -3.88 36.77 13.40
CA LEU A 192 -3.37 35.52 13.98
C LEU A 192 -4.34 34.94 15.01
N ALA A 193 -4.89 35.75 15.91
CA ALA A 193 -5.83 35.28 16.94
C ALA A 193 -7.11 34.69 16.29
N ARG A 194 -7.66 35.35 15.24
CA ARG A 194 -8.81 34.84 14.51
C ARG A 194 -8.52 33.54 13.76
N THR A 195 -7.35 33.46 13.10
CA THR A 195 -6.90 32.26 12.42
C THR A 195 -6.67 31.12 13.41
N ALA A 196 -6.07 31.42 14.56
CA ALA A 196 -5.83 30.44 15.64
C ALA A 196 -7.13 29.84 16.20
N PHE A 197 -8.21 30.63 16.28
CA PHE A 197 -9.52 30.10 16.69
C PHE A 197 -9.99 28.99 15.73
N TYR A 198 -9.99 29.22 14.43
CA TYR A 198 -10.42 28.20 13.45
C TYR A 198 -9.44 27.02 13.38
N THR A 199 -8.14 27.28 13.58
CA THR A 199 -7.14 26.20 13.68
C THR A 199 -7.42 25.29 14.85
N LEU A 200 -7.70 25.86 16.04
CA LEU A 200 -8.05 25.08 17.23
C LEU A 200 -9.35 24.30 17.06
N LEU A 201 -10.36 24.94 16.46
CA LEU A 201 -11.63 24.28 16.13
C LEU A 201 -11.39 23.03 15.26
N LEU A 202 -10.60 23.18 14.20
CA LEU A 202 -10.26 22.05 13.30
C LEU A 202 -9.43 20.99 14.01
N LEU A 203 -8.47 21.34 14.86
CA LEU A 203 -7.69 20.37 15.65
C LEU A 203 -8.60 19.54 16.56
N VAL A 204 -9.60 20.14 17.20
CA VAL A 204 -10.56 19.42 18.05
C VAL A 204 -11.41 18.45 17.20
N ILE A 205 -11.89 18.91 16.02
CA ILE A 205 -12.65 18.06 15.09
C ILE A 205 -11.79 16.90 14.61
N LEU A 206 -10.56 17.16 14.18
CA LEU A 206 -9.62 16.14 13.70
C LEU A 206 -9.29 15.12 14.79
N LEU A 207 -9.06 15.57 16.01
CA LEU A 207 -8.84 14.66 17.15
C LEU A 207 -10.07 13.75 17.36
N GLY A 208 -11.28 14.29 17.32
CA GLY A 208 -12.51 13.49 17.43
C GLY A 208 -12.66 12.46 16.31
N LEU A 209 -12.34 12.84 15.05
CA LEU A 209 -12.39 11.94 13.90
C LEU A 209 -11.30 10.85 13.99
N LEU A 210 -10.09 11.19 14.39
CA LEU A 210 -9.01 10.21 14.58
C LEU A 210 -9.33 9.23 15.72
N LEU A 211 -9.92 9.71 16.83
CA LEU A 211 -10.38 8.83 17.90
C LEU A 211 -11.49 7.88 17.42
N TYR A 212 -12.44 8.40 16.65
CA TYR A 212 -13.48 7.57 16.02
C TYR A 212 -12.88 6.48 15.10
N GLY A 213 -11.94 6.85 14.23
CA GLY A 213 -11.23 5.87 13.39
C GLY A 213 -10.46 4.83 14.21
N ALA A 214 -9.79 5.24 15.30
CA ALA A 214 -9.06 4.33 16.17
C ALA A 214 -9.96 3.29 16.85
N MET A 215 -11.21 3.65 17.14
CA MET A 215 -12.19 2.72 17.72
C MET A 215 -12.70 1.69 16.71
N LEU A 216 -12.72 2.02 15.40
CA LEU A 216 -13.21 1.10 14.35
C LEU A 216 -12.27 -0.10 14.12
N THR A 217 -10.96 0.07 14.31
CA THR A 217 -9.94 -0.93 13.93
C THR A 217 -8.95 -1.24 15.04
N ASN A 218 -9.25 -0.85 16.30
CA ASN A 218 -8.38 -1.07 17.46
C ASN A 218 -6.94 -0.53 17.29
N VAL A 219 -6.77 0.63 16.62
CA VAL A 219 -5.43 1.27 16.45
C VAL A 219 -4.73 1.50 17.79
N PHE A 220 -5.47 1.55 18.88
CA PHE A 220 -4.91 1.71 20.24
C PHE A 220 -3.99 0.57 20.68
N GLU A 221 -4.03 -0.60 20.05
CA GLU A 221 -3.01 -1.64 20.25
C GLU A 221 -1.61 -1.17 19.81
N THR A 222 -1.56 -0.19 18.91
CA THR A 222 -0.33 0.47 18.45
C THR A 222 -0.40 1.98 18.69
N VAL A 223 -0.44 2.38 19.95
CA VAL A 223 -0.62 3.78 20.42
C VAL A 223 0.33 4.77 19.72
N MET A 224 1.56 4.35 19.44
CA MET A 224 2.54 5.17 18.73
C MET A 224 2.07 5.58 17.31
N VAL A 225 1.35 4.70 16.61
CA VAL A 225 0.83 4.98 15.27
C VAL A 225 -0.24 6.06 15.33
N PHE A 226 -1.16 5.98 16.30
CA PHE A 226 -2.18 7.02 16.53
C PHE A 226 -1.55 8.41 16.73
N TRP A 227 -0.56 8.52 17.63
CA TRP A 227 0.11 9.79 17.89
C TRP A 227 0.88 10.31 16.67
N ASN A 228 1.50 9.43 15.90
CA ASN A 228 2.18 9.82 14.68
C ASN A 228 1.19 10.32 13.61
N VAL A 229 0.03 9.68 13.44
CA VAL A 229 -1.00 10.17 12.51
C VAL A 229 -1.51 11.54 12.96
N LEU A 230 -1.84 11.70 14.24
CA LEU A 230 -2.28 12.99 14.80
C LEU A 230 -1.22 14.08 14.58
N LEU A 231 0.05 13.77 14.81
CA LEU A 231 1.17 14.69 14.59
C LEU A 231 1.24 15.14 13.13
N TRP A 232 1.27 14.19 12.18
CA TRP A 232 1.40 14.53 10.77
C TRP A 232 0.19 15.26 10.20
N VAL A 233 -1.03 14.90 10.60
CA VAL A 233 -2.27 15.62 10.24
C VAL A 233 -2.25 17.05 10.82
N SER A 234 -1.77 17.21 12.05
CA SER A 234 -1.64 18.54 12.68
C SER A 234 -0.59 19.40 11.98
N ILE A 235 0.56 18.84 11.61
CA ILE A 235 1.61 19.55 10.85
C ILE A 235 1.06 19.97 9.48
N TYR A 236 0.29 19.12 8.81
CA TYR A 236 -0.33 19.45 7.53
C TYR A 236 -1.35 20.58 7.65
N LEU A 237 -2.18 20.58 8.68
CA LEU A 237 -3.08 21.69 8.98
C LEU A 237 -2.31 23.00 9.21
N ILE A 238 -1.26 22.95 10.05
CA ILE A 238 -0.43 24.14 10.35
C ILE A 238 0.27 24.66 9.08
N PHE A 239 0.74 23.80 8.20
CA PHE A 239 1.31 24.18 6.91
C PHE A 239 0.33 25.05 6.10
N TRP A 240 -0.91 24.64 5.94
CA TRP A 240 -1.93 25.41 5.24
C TRP A 240 -2.34 26.68 5.99
N VAL A 241 -2.40 26.62 7.31
CA VAL A 241 -2.67 27.80 8.15
C VAL A 241 -1.62 28.88 7.91
N ILE A 242 -0.34 28.53 7.85
CA ILE A 242 0.75 29.48 7.58
C ILE A 242 0.58 30.12 6.21
N ILE A 243 0.32 29.35 5.16
CA ILE A 243 0.09 29.87 3.80
C ILE A 243 -1.09 30.84 3.78
N TYR A 244 -2.22 30.45 4.34
CA TYR A 244 -3.42 31.28 4.32
C TYR A 244 -3.30 32.51 5.23
N PHE A 245 -2.59 32.38 6.35
CA PHE A 245 -2.25 33.54 7.17
C PHE A 245 -1.42 34.59 6.40
N LEU A 246 -0.45 34.15 5.60
CA LEU A 246 0.35 35.07 4.78
C LEU A 246 -0.52 35.77 3.72
N ILE A 247 -1.44 35.07 3.08
CA ILE A 247 -2.40 35.66 2.14
C ILE A 247 -3.27 36.70 2.85
N LEU A 248 -3.83 36.37 4.02
CA LEU A 248 -4.65 37.31 4.80
C LEU A 248 -3.88 38.54 5.26
N LYS A 249 -2.61 38.39 5.63
CA LYS A 249 -1.74 39.51 6.05
C LYS A 249 -1.58 40.52 4.94
N TYR A 250 -1.32 40.09 3.70
CA TYR A 250 -1.01 40.97 2.57
C TYR A 250 -2.24 41.31 1.71
N GLY A 251 -3.25 40.44 1.65
CA GLY A 251 -4.45 40.64 0.86
C GLY A 251 -5.28 41.85 1.33
N GLN A 252 -6.08 42.43 0.43
CA GLN A 252 -6.83 43.68 0.67
C GLN A 252 -8.34 43.50 0.61
N SER A 253 -8.83 42.51 -0.12
CA SER A 253 -10.27 42.25 -0.28
C SER A 253 -10.59 40.76 -0.10
N THR A 254 -11.85 40.46 0.22
CA THR A 254 -12.35 39.08 0.36
C THR A 254 -12.18 38.30 -0.93
N VAL A 255 -12.48 38.88 -2.08
CA VAL A 255 -12.37 38.26 -3.39
C VAL A 255 -10.91 37.90 -3.71
N SER A 256 -9.98 38.86 -3.51
CA SER A 256 -8.54 38.63 -3.75
C SER A 256 -7.98 37.51 -2.86
N ASN A 257 -8.34 37.50 -1.57
CA ASN A 257 -7.93 36.45 -0.64
C ASN A 257 -8.42 35.09 -1.10
N THR A 258 -9.70 34.98 -1.47
CA THR A 258 -10.31 33.72 -1.94
C THR A 258 -9.63 33.19 -3.20
N LEU A 259 -9.42 34.04 -4.21
CA LEU A 259 -8.78 33.65 -5.46
C LEU A 259 -7.33 33.18 -5.25
N GLN A 260 -6.56 33.89 -4.39
CA GLN A 260 -5.19 33.47 -4.05
C GLN A 260 -5.16 32.15 -3.30
N MET A 261 -6.06 31.95 -2.32
CA MET A 261 -6.14 30.68 -1.57
C MET A 261 -6.53 29.52 -2.47
N ILE A 262 -7.53 29.70 -3.36
CA ILE A 262 -7.92 28.66 -4.34
C ILE A 262 -6.77 28.37 -5.31
N GLY A 263 -6.12 29.41 -5.84
CA GLY A 263 -5.01 29.26 -6.79
C GLY A 263 -3.84 28.47 -6.19
N ILE A 264 -3.45 28.77 -4.95
CA ILE A 264 -2.37 28.02 -4.26
C ILE A 264 -2.81 26.60 -3.91
N TRP A 265 -4.07 26.42 -3.52
CA TRP A 265 -4.61 25.08 -3.28
C TRP A 265 -4.59 24.24 -4.56
N LEU A 266 -5.11 24.75 -5.69
CA LEU A 266 -5.06 24.05 -6.98
C LEU A 266 -3.62 23.75 -7.41
N LEU A 267 -2.70 24.67 -7.19
CA LEU A 267 -1.29 24.50 -7.53
C LEU A 267 -0.68 23.30 -6.80
N PHE A 268 -0.80 23.24 -5.47
CA PHE A 268 -0.17 22.20 -4.67
C PHE A 268 -0.97 20.90 -4.62
N ALA A 269 -2.29 20.95 -4.73
CA ALA A 269 -3.13 19.76 -4.65
C ALA A 269 -3.19 18.99 -5.99
N PHE A 270 -3.11 19.69 -7.14
CA PHE A 270 -3.33 19.06 -8.45
C PHE A 270 -2.23 19.35 -9.46
N ILE A 271 -1.87 20.63 -9.70
CA ILE A 271 -0.98 20.99 -10.81
C ILE A 271 0.42 20.43 -10.59
N VAL A 272 1.02 20.69 -9.44
CA VAL A 272 2.38 20.23 -9.13
C VAL A 272 2.46 18.70 -9.06
N PRO A 273 1.59 17.98 -8.33
CA PRO A 273 1.59 16.52 -8.34
C PRO A 273 1.41 15.92 -9.74
N ALA A 274 0.46 16.44 -10.53
CA ALA A 274 0.21 15.93 -11.89
C ALA A 274 1.41 16.16 -12.81
N ALA A 275 2.04 17.34 -12.78
CA ALA A 275 3.21 17.65 -13.58
C ALA A 275 4.41 16.75 -13.22
N ILE A 276 4.65 16.53 -11.93
CA ILE A 276 5.72 15.64 -11.45
C ILE A 276 5.44 14.19 -11.86
N HIS A 277 4.21 13.71 -11.67
CA HIS A 277 3.81 12.36 -12.06
C HIS A 277 3.98 12.15 -13.57
N GLN A 278 3.53 13.09 -14.39
CA GLN A 278 3.68 13.02 -15.85
C GLN A 278 5.16 12.99 -16.26
N TRP A 279 5.98 13.86 -15.68
CA TRP A 279 7.41 13.87 -15.95
C TRP A 279 8.08 12.54 -15.61
N ILE A 280 7.82 11.98 -14.43
CA ILE A 280 8.41 10.70 -13.99
C ILE A 280 7.90 9.53 -14.86
N SER A 281 6.63 9.55 -15.28
CA SER A 281 6.07 8.50 -16.14
C SER A 281 6.71 8.47 -17.54
N ILE A 282 7.15 9.63 -18.04
CA ILE A 282 7.88 9.73 -19.32
C ILE A 282 9.32 9.27 -19.14
N GLU A 283 9.99 9.67 -18.06
CA GLU A 283 11.39 9.34 -17.78
C GLU A 283 11.59 7.84 -17.49
N LYS A 284 10.63 7.22 -16.81
CA LYS A 284 10.67 5.83 -16.33
C LYS A 284 9.38 5.09 -16.67
N PRO A 285 9.14 4.74 -17.95
CA PRO A 285 7.99 3.91 -18.32
C PRO A 285 8.15 2.50 -17.74
N THR A 286 7.10 1.94 -17.16
CA THR A 286 7.06 0.55 -16.67
C THR A 286 5.78 -0.11 -17.16
N ASN A 287 5.87 -1.30 -17.71
CA ASN A 287 4.73 -2.10 -18.15
C ASN A 287 4.90 -3.55 -17.68
N LEU A 288 4.23 -3.89 -16.57
CA LEU A 288 4.32 -5.23 -15.96
C LEU A 288 3.93 -6.36 -16.92
N MET A 289 2.98 -6.13 -17.83
CA MET A 289 2.56 -7.13 -18.81
C MET A 289 3.71 -7.50 -19.76
N VAL A 290 4.40 -6.48 -20.31
CA VAL A 290 5.53 -6.70 -21.23
C VAL A 290 6.77 -7.15 -20.45
N ASP A 291 7.09 -6.48 -19.35
CA ASP A 291 8.35 -6.68 -18.62
C ASP A 291 8.40 -8.00 -17.84
N ILE A 292 7.26 -8.58 -17.48
CA ILE A 292 7.17 -9.81 -16.69
C ILE A 292 6.50 -10.95 -17.47
N ILE A 293 5.28 -10.75 -17.99
CA ILE A 293 4.49 -11.84 -18.57
C ILE A 293 5.09 -12.31 -19.88
N ASP A 294 5.42 -11.38 -20.79
CA ASP A 294 5.99 -11.73 -22.08
C ASP A 294 7.38 -12.35 -21.92
N VAL A 295 8.23 -11.78 -21.06
CA VAL A 295 9.55 -12.35 -20.75
C VAL A 295 9.41 -13.75 -20.15
N LYS A 296 8.44 -13.95 -19.23
CA LYS A 296 8.17 -15.27 -18.64
C LYS A 296 7.75 -16.30 -19.68
N ARG A 297 6.87 -15.91 -20.60
CA ARG A 297 6.43 -16.78 -21.71
C ARG A 297 7.61 -17.17 -22.59
N ASP A 298 8.37 -16.19 -23.04
CA ASP A 298 9.50 -16.41 -23.96
C ASP A 298 10.60 -17.27 -23.30
N LYS A 299 10.94 -17.00 -22.03
CA LYS A 299 11.89 -17.83 -21.28
C LYS A 299 11.38 -19.23 -20.99
N THR A 300 10.07 -19.36 -20.77
CA THR A 300 9.45 -20.68 -20.59
C THR A 300 9.57 -21.50 -21.88
N ASP A 301 9.21 -20.94 -23.03
CA ASP A 301 9.29 -21.60 -24.32
C ASP A 301 10.74 -21.96 -24.69
N GLU A 302 11.69 -21.04 -24.46
CA GLU A 302 13.12 -21.27 -24.66
C GLU A 302 13.63 -22.49 -23.86
N ILE A 303 13.33 -22.54 -22.55
CA ILE A 303 13.83 -23.58 -21.64
C ILE A 303 13.12 -24.91 -21.86
N TYR A 304 11.82 -24.93 -22.13
CA TYR A 304 11.07 -26.16 -22.42
C TYR A 304 11.54 -26.87 -23.70
N ASN A 305 12.00 -26.11 -24.70
CA ASN A 305 12.51 -26.65 -25.96
C ASN A 305 13.97 -27.09 -25.90
N GLN A 306 14.69 -26.92 -24.79
CA GLN A 306 16.06 -27.40 -24.61
C GLN A 306 16.11 -28.91 -24.49
N THR A 307 17.24 -29.50 -24.90
CA THR A 307 17.53 -30.92 -24.65
C THR A 307 17.76 -31.18 -23.17
N ASN A 308 17.65 -32.46 -22.75
CA ASN A 308 17.93 -32.82 -21.36
C ASN A 308 19.37 -32.50 -20.96
N GLU A 309 20.34 -32.73 -21.83
CA GLU A 309 21.76 -32.49 -21.59
C GLU A 309 22.03 -31.02 -21.29
N LEU A 310 21.45 -30.11 -22.08
CA LEU A 310 21.61 -28.66 -21.89
C LEU A 310 20.93 -28.20 -20.59
N THR A 311 19.71 -28.69 -20.34
CA THR A 311 18.96 -28.40 -19.11
C THR A 311 19.75 -28.85 -17.86
N ASP A 312 20.33 -30.07 -17.92
CA ASP A 312 21.10 -30.63 -16.82
C ASP A 312 22.44 -29.88 -16.62
N GLU A 313 23.12 -29.50 -17.69
CA GLU A 313 24.34 -28.69 -17.58
C GLU A 313 24.07 -27.36 -16.87
N GLN A 314 22.99 -26.68 -17.23
CA GLN A 314 22.58 -25.42 -16.59
C GLN A 314 22.18 -25.65 -15.12
N LEU A 315 21.43 -26.72 -14.84
CA LEU A 315 21.03 -27.07 -13.46
C LEU A 315 22.24 -27.38 -12.58
N PHE A 316 23.23 -28.10 -13.08
CA PHE A 316 24.43 -28.47 -12.33
C PHE A 316 25.36 -27.27 -12.07
N LYS A 317 25.25 -26.20 -12.84
CA LYS A 317 25.90 -24.93 -12.50
C LYS A 317 25.26 -24.31 -11.25
N LEU A 318 23.94 -24.46 -11.08
CA LEU A 318 23.20 -23.95 -9.91
C LEU A 318 23.35 -24.88 -8.68
N TYR A 319 23.32 -26.20 -8.91
CA TYR A 319 23.36 -27.23 -7.89
C TYR A 319 24.43 -28.29 -8.21
N PRO A 320 25.72 -28.02 -7.99
CA PRO A 320 26.82 -28.89 -8.40
C PRO A 320 26.75 -30.33 -7.82
N ASN A 321 26.20 -30.43 -6.61
CA ASN A 321 26.08 -31.71 -5.91
C ASN A 321 25.14 -32.71 -6.61
N LEU A 322 24.20 -32.24 -7.43
CA LEU A 322 23.26 -33.09 -8.14
C LEU A 322 23.93 -33.94 -9.25
N LYS A 323 25.08 -33.52 -9.74
CA LYS A 323 25.82 -34.26 -10.77
C LYS A 323 26.23 -35.68 -10.32
N GLN A 324 26.30 -35.93 -9.01
CA GLN A 324 26.72 -37.20 -8.43
C GLN A 324 25.53 -38.13 -8.12
N THR A 325 24.27 -37.70 -8.29
CA THR A 325 23.04 -38.48 -7.98
C THR A 325 22.85 -39.61 -8.98
N GLU A 326 22.12 -40.66 -8.59
CA GLU A 326 21.78 -41.78 -9.49
C GLU A 326 20.91 -41.30 -10.65
N ILE A 327 20.00 -40.35 -10.41
CA ILE A 327 19.17 -39.71 -11.46
C ILE A 327 20.03 -39.01 -12.51
N ALA A 328 21.18 -38.45 -12.13
CA ALA A 328 22.12 -37.81 -13.06
C ALA A 328 22.80 -38.82 -14.00
N LYS A 329 22.94 -40.06 -13.58
CA LYS A 329 23.56 -41.16 -14.38
C LYS A 329 22.59 -41.79 -15.37
N ASP A 330 21.27 -41.69 -15.10
CA ASP A 330 20.24 -42.25 -15.97
C ASP A 330 20.01 -41.33 -17.19
N THR A 331 20.09 -41.90 -18.39
CA THR A 331 19.84 -41.20 -19.64
C THR A 331 18.36 -40.92 -19.88
N LEU A 332 17.46 -41.76 -19.34
CA LEU A 332 16.01 -41.59 -19.38
C LEU A 332 15.57 -40.81 -18.16
N ARG A 333 15.63 -39.48 -18.22
CA ARG A 333 15.21 -38.63 -17.09
C ARG A 333 13.78 -38.87 -16.68
N ILE A 334 13.57 -39.07 -15.38
CA ILE A 334 12.24 -39.10 -14.77
C ILE A 334 11.56 -37.73 -15.06
N ILE A 335 10.31 -37.78 -15.54
CA ILE A 335 9.55 -36.57 -15.93
C ILE A 335 9.52 -35.51 -14.81
N THR A 336 9.42 -35.94 -13.55
CA THR A 336 9.40 -35.05 -12.39
C THR A 336 10.75 -34.33 -12.19
N ALA A 337 11.87 -35.00 -12.40
CA ALA A 337 13.21 -34.39 -12.34
C ALA A 337 13.37 -33.33 -13.43
N ARG A 338 13.01 -33.65 -14.68
CA ARG A 338 13.04 -32.68 -15.78
C ARG A 338 12.17 -31.47 -15.50
N ARG A 339 10.93 -31.67 -15.06
CA ARG A 339 10.01 -30.58 -14.74
C ARG A 339 10.52 -29.70 -13.59
N SER A 340 11.13 -30.29 -12.56
CA SER A 340 11.70 -29.50 -11.46
C SER A 340 12.90 -28.67 -11.93
N SER A 341 13.76 -29.23 -12.79
CA SER A 341 14.89 -28.53 -13.40
C SER A 341 14.44 -27.33 -14.25
N ILE A 342 13.46 -27.54 -15.13
CA ILE A 342 12.89 -26.47 -15.96
C ILE A 342 12.35 -25.34 -15.07
N ARG A 343 11.61 -25.66 -14.00
CA ARG A 343 11.07 -24.64 -13.07
C ARG A 343 12.18 -23.85 -12.38
N ALA A 344 13.26 -24.51 -11.97
CA ALA A 344 14.40 -23.84 -11.37
C ALA A 344 15.08 -22.88 -12.37
N LEU A 345 15.29 -23.32 -13.61
CA LEU A 345 15.89 -22.49 -14.64
C LEU A 345 15.02 -21.31 -15.04
N ILE A 346 13.70 -21.50 -15.20
CA ILE A 346 12.76 -20.39 -15.45
C ILE A 346 12.81 -19.39 -14.32
N ASN A 347 12.77 -19.84 -13.05
CA ASN A 347 12.81 -18.96 -11.89
C ASN A 347 14.10 -18.11 -11.88
N ILE A 348 15.24 -18.71 -12.20
CA ILE A 348 16.51 -17.97 -12.30
C ILE A 348 16.50 -16.99 -13.49
N ALA A 349 16.02 -17.43 -14.66
CA ALA A 349 15.94 -16.57 -15.84
C ALA A 349 15.02 -15.36 -15.64
N MET A 350 14.01 -15.48 -14.76
CA MET A 350 13.11 -14.38 -14.43
C MET A 350 13.70 -13.38 -13.41
N LYS A 351 14.78 -13.71 -12.70
CA LYS A 351 15.36 -12.80 -11.68
C LYS A 351 15.81 -11.47 -12.25
N ASP A 352 16.41 -11.47 -13.44
CA ASP A 352 16.88 -10.24 -14.08
C ASP A 352 15.70 -9.32 -14.47
N ALA A 353 14.63 -9.90 -15.04
CA ALA A 353 13.44 -9.15 -15.41
C ALA A 353 12.75 -8.56 -14.15
N THR A 354 12.61 -9.37 -13.10
CA THR A 354 12.05 -8.94 -11.82
C THR A 354 12.89 -7.84 -11.18
N ALA A 355 14.21 -8.00 -11.16
CA ALA A 355 15.14 -7.02 -10.61
C ALA A 355 15.10 -5.69 -11.39
N LYS A 356 14.97 -5.74 -12.71
CA LYS A 356 14.83 -4.54 -13.55
C LYS A 356 13.56 -3.76 -13.21
N VAL A 357 12.41 -4.43 -13.13
CA VAL A 357 11.13 -3.79 -12.76
C VAL A 357 11.21 -3.19 -11.36
N GLU A 358 11.83 -3.88 -10.41
CA GLU A 358 12.00 -3.38 -9.04
C GLU A 358 12.92 -2.16 -8.99
N GLU A 359 14.01 -2.15 -9.76
CA GLU A 359 14.93 -1.01 -9.87
C GLU A 359 14.25 0.20 -10.50
N ASP A 360 13.44 0.01 -11.54
CA ASP A 360 12.68 1.10 -12.17
C ASP A 360 11.64 1.69 -11.20
N ASN A 361 10.95 0.85 -10.44
CA ASN A 361 10.01 1.30 -9.41
C ASN A 361 10.72 2.02 -8.26
N ARG A 362 11.88 1.54 -7.83
CA ARG A 362 12.72 2.20 -6.83
C ARG A 362 13.18 3.56 -7.32
N SER A 363 13.70 3.63 -8.54
CA SER A 363 14.11 4.89 -9.20
C SER A 363 12.96 5.90 -9.27
N LYS A 364 11.73 5.47 -9.63
CA LYS A 364 10.53 6.32 -9.59
C LYS A 364 10.29 6.89 -8.21
N ASN A 365 10.30 6.04 -7.19
CA ASN A 365 10.06 6.46 -5.80
C ASN A 365 11.14 7.43 -5.30
N GLU A 366 12.39 7.23 -5.68
CA GLU A 366 13.50 8.15 -5.39
C GLU A 366 13.32 9.50 -6.09
N LEU A 367 12.91 9.53 -7.36
CA LEU A 367 12.62 10.77 -8.08
C LEU A 367 11.45 11.52 -7.43
N ILE A 368 10.37 10.83 -7.05
CA ILE A 368 9.25 11.42 -6.30
C ILE A 368 9.77 12.06 -4.99
N SER A 369 10.62 11.34 -4.25
CA SER A 369 11.13 11.83 -2.97
C SER A 369 11.98 13.10 -3.11
N LYS A 370 12.76 13.24 -4.18
CA LYS A 370 13.53 14.43 -4.49
C LYS A 370 12.68 15.66 -4.79
N THR A 371 11.40 15.46 -5.17
CA THR A 371 10.47 16.55 -5.47
C THR A 371 9.62 16.99 -4.27
N TYR A 372 9.74 16.39 -3.09
CA TYR A 372 8.90 16.66 -1.92
C TYR A 372 8.90 18.14 -1.48
N TRP A 373 10.00 18.87 -1.68
CA TRP A 373 10.07 20.28 -1.35
C TRP A 373 9.16 21.16 -2.23
N LEU A 374 8.86 20.72 -3.47
CA LEU A 374 7.90 21.36 -4.38
C LEU A 374 6.48 20.75 -4.23
N ASN A 375 6.38 19.54 -3.71
CA ASN A 375 5.15 18.76 -3.68
C ASN A 375 4.81 18.32 -2.26
N PRO A 376 4.43 19.26 -1.39
CA PRO A 376 4.12 18.96 0.01
C PRO A 376 2.95 18.01 0.16
N VAL A 377 1.92 18.08 -0.70
CA VAL A 377 0.76 17.21 -0.62
C VAL A 377 1.16 15.74 -0.80
N THR A 378 1.96 15.42 -1.82
CA THR A 378 2.49 14.06 -2.03
C THR A 378 3.42 13.63 -0.89
N TYR A 379 4.21 14.55 -0.32
CA TYR A 379 5.02 14.25 0.85
C TYR A 379 4.18 13.78 2.04
N PHE A 380 3.12 14.53 2.38
CA PHE A 380 2.24 14.17 3.48
C PHE A 380 1.45 12.89 3.18
N GLN A 381 0.99 12.69 1.94
CA GLN A 381 0.35 11.45 1.51
C GLN A 381 1.25 10.24 1.74
N ASN A 382 2.51 10.30 1.29
CA ASN A 382 3.46 9.21 1.49
C ASN A 382 3.81 8.98 2.96
N LYS A 383 3.82 10.04 3.79
CA LYS A 383 3.98 9.87 5.24
C LYS A 383 2.82 9.13 5.89
N LEU A 384 1.58 9.46 5.52
CA LEU A 384 0.40 8.73 6.00
C LEU A 384 0.42 7.27 5.52
N ASN A 385 0.76 7.02 4.24
CA ASN A 385 0.88 5.68 3.69
C ASN A 385 1.95 4.83 4.42
N GLN A 386 3.09 5.43 4.80
CA GLN A 386 4.10 4.74 5.62
C GLN A 386 3.56 4.32 6.99
N LEU A 387 2.74 5.15 7.63
CA LEU A 387 2.16 4.83 8.95
C LEU A 387 1.12 3.70 8.89
N SER A 388 0.47 3.50 7.75
CA SER A 388 -0.50 2.42 7.55
C SER A 388 0.09 1.16 6.89
N ASN A 389 1.41 1.10 6.69
CA ASN A 389 2.08 0.02 5.96
C ASN A 389 1.51 -0.17 4.54
N SER A 390 1.07 0.92 3.90
CA SER A 390 0.50 0.92 2.54
C SER A 390 1.36 1.67 1.52
N HIS A 391 2.61 1.97 1.88
CA HIS A 391 3.58 2.63 1.01
C HIS A 391 4.28 1.61 0.08
N TYR A 392 4.89 2.09 -1.00
CA TYR A 392 5.67 1.30 -1.96
C TYR A 392 6.68 0.34 -1.31
N ASN A 393 7.46 0.80 -0.33
CA ASN A 393 8.49 -0.04 0.32
C ASN A 393 7.90 -1.25 1.06
N ASP A 394 6.68 -1.14 1.59
CA ASP A 394 6.01 -2.25 2.27
C ASP A 394 5.61 -3.35 1.29
N TYR A 395 5.24 -2.96 0.06
CA TYR A 395 4.95 -3.91 -1.03
C TYR A 395 6.22 -4.48 -1.66
N GLN A 396 7.31 -3.72 -1.70
CA GLN A 396 8.62 -4.22 -2.10
C GLN A 396 9.08 -5.35 -1.17
N ASN A 397 9.00 -5.15 0.15
CA ASN A 397 9.32 -6.19 1.13
C ASN A 397 8.43 -7.42 0.94
N TYR A 398 7.12 -7.23 0.78
CA TYR A 398 6.17 -8.31 0.51
C TYR A 398 6.51 -9.11 -0.75
N ARG A 399 6.88 -8.46 -1.86
CA ARG A 399 7.33 -9.13 -3.09
C ARG A 399 8.64 -9.89 -2.91
N ASN A 400 9.59 -9.32 -2.18
CA ASN A 400 10.85 -10.00 -1.85
C ASN A 400 10.61 -11.27 -1.03
N ASP A 401 9.70 -11.23 -0.07
CA ASP A 401 9.33 -12.41 0.73
C ASP A 401 8.68 -13.49 -0.13
N ILE A 402 7.81 -13.12 -1.09
CA ILE A 402 7.26 -14.06 -2.08
C ILE A 402 8.39 -14.73 -2.88
N GLN A 403 9.34 -13.96 -3.42
CA GLN A 403 10.46 -14.51 -4.18
C GLN A 403 11.31 -15.47 -3.35
N ASN A 404 11.61 -15.11 -2.11
CA ASN A 404 12.36 -15.98 -1.18
C ASN A 404 11.63 -17.30 -0.91
N LEU A 405 10.30 -17.28 -0.77
CA LEU A 405 9.51 -18.49 -0.58
C LEU A 405 9.45 -19.34 -1.86
N VAL A 406 9.36 -18.74 -3.03
CA VAL A 406 9.42 -19.44 -4.32
C VAL A 406 10.79 -20.12 -4.49
N ASP A 407 11.87 -19.39 -4.27
CA ASP A 407 13.24 -19.91 -4.35
C ASP A 407 13.42 -21.11 -3.42
N LYS A 408 13.01 -20.98 -2.17
CA LYS A 408 13.11 -22.05 -1.16
C LYS A 408 12.28 -23.27 -1.54
N ARG A 409 11.06 -23.07 -2.08
CA ARG A 409 10.19 -24.15 -2.53
C ARG A 409 10.80 -24.93 -3.69
N ILE A 410 11.36 -24.22 -4.67
CA ILE A 410 12.02 -24.81 -5.84
C ILE A 410 13.28 -25.57 -5.41
N GLU A 411 14.11 -24.96 -4.55
CA GLU A 411 15.31 -25.60 -4.03
C GLU A 411 15.02 -26.92 -3.35
N ILE A 412 14.09 -26.94 -2.40
CA ILE A 412 13.66 -28.18 -1.70
C ILE A 412 13.18 -29.22 -2.72
N MET A 413 12.32 -28.80 -3.67
CA MET A 413 11.78 -29.69 -4.68
C MET A 413 12.86 -30.30 -5.57
N VAL A 414 13.78 -29.50 -6.07
CA VAL A 414 14.89 -29.98 -6.93
C VAL A 414 15.79 -30.90 -6.17
N LEU A 415 16.27 -30.53 -5.00
CA LEU A 415 17.21 -31.33 -4.21
C LEU A 415 16.60 -32.68 -3.84
N ASP A 416 15.37 -32.72 -3.33
CA ASP A 416 14.79 -33.95 -2.85
C ASP A 416 14.31 -34.87 -3.99
N ILE A 417 13.89 -34.33 -5.15
CA ILE A 417 13.60 -35.14 -6.36
C ILE A 417 14.87 -35.79 -6.90
N TRP A 418 15.95 -35.00 -7.08
CA TRP A 418 17.19 -35.52 -7.66
C TRP A 418 17.95 -36.48 -6.74
N ASN A 419 17.70 -36.45 -5.44
CA ASN A 419 18.22 -37.43 -4.47
C ASN A 419 17.26 -38.62 -4.23
N ASP A 420 16.20 -38.78 -5.01
CA ASP A 420 15.15 -39.83 -4.90
C ASP A 420 14.65 -39.99 -3.46
N VAL A 421 14.43 -38.88 -2.77
CA VAL A 421 13.95 -38.90 -1.38
C VAL A 421 12.53 -39.45 -1.33
N LYS A 422 12.26 -40.40 -0.45
CA LYS A 422 10.92 -40.88 -0.15
C LYS A 422 10.31 -39.99 0.94
N VAL A 423 9.05 -39.55 0.70
CA VAL A 423 8.33 -38.70 1.64
C VAL A 423 7.46 -39.56 2.53
N ASP A 424 7.71 -39.50 3.82
CA ASP A 424 6.86 -40.00 4.88
C ASP A 424 6.17 -38.85 5.62
N LYS A 425 5.36 -39.16 6.62
CA LYS A 425 4.67 -38.17 7.47
C LYS A 425 5.66 -37.19 8.09
N THR A 426 6.82 -37.66 8.57
CA THR A 426 7.82 -36.82 9.23
C THR A 426 8.44 -35.83 8.25
N LYS A 427 8.81 -36.32 7.06
CA LYS A 427 9.39 -35.48 5.99
C LYS A 427 8.37 -34.47 5.47
N TYR A 428 7.10 -34.85 5.35
CA TYR A 428 6.03 -33.92 4.98
C TYR A 428 5.84 -32.80 6.01
N LEU A 429 5.88 -33.12 7.31
CA LEU A 429 5.84 -32.12 8.38
C LEU A 429 7.06 -31.18 8.34
N GLU A 430 8.25 -31.68 7.96
CA GLU A 430 9.43 -30.85 7.72
C GLU A 430 9.19 -29.87 6.58
N TYR A 431 8.65 -30.32 5.44
CA TYR A 431 8.28 -29.44 4.31
C TYR A 431 7.31 -28.36 4.74
N ASN A 432 6.23 -28.74 5.43
CA ASN A 432 5.24 -27.80 5.92
C ASN A 432 5.89 -26.73 6.83
N LYS A 433 6.73 -27.15 7.77
CA LYS A 433 7.44 -26.24 8.66
C LYS A 433 8.40 -25.31 7.91
N ARG A 434 9.08 -25.81 6.87
CA ARG A 434 10.04 -25.01 6.08
C ARG A 434 9.35 -24.00 5.15
N LEU A 435 8.19 -24.34 4.61
CA LEU A 435 7.47 -23.54 3.62
C LEU A 435 6.48 -22.55 4.23
N ASN A 436 6.03 -22.75 5.47
CA ASN A 436 5.01 -21.93 6.14
C ASN A 436 5.55 -21.19 7.39
N LYS A 437 6.88 -21.07 7.54
CA LYS A 437 7.55 -20.21 8.50
C LYS A 437 7.87 -18.86 7.88
#